data_333ab9bfc3ca2d826d7bc6b6f4bd9ecb
#
_entry.id   333ab9bfc3ca2d826d7bc6b6f4bd9ecb
#
_cell.length_a   1.000
_cell.length_b   1.000
_cell.length_c   1.000
_cell.angle_alpha   90.00
_cell.angle_beta   90.00
_cell.angle_gamma   90.00
#
_symmetry.space_group_name_H-M   'P 1'
#
loop_
_entity.id
_entity.type
_entity.pdbx_description
1 polymer ?
#
loop_
_entity_poly.entity_id
_entity_poly.type
_entity_poly.pdbx_seq_one_letter_code
_entity_poly.pdbx_strand_id
1 'polypeptide(L)'
;KQGLTPSTKSLFDALNAPNAGYILECKKASPSKGLIRENFDLDEILAAYTPFAAGISVLTDEKYFQGKFEYLAYVTERVSQPVLNKDFFVCEYQVYLARYYHADAILLMLSVLDDETYQQLAAVADSVGLDILTEVSNEEEMHRAITLKAKIIGINNRDLRDLSTDLATTEKLVPMLKEATHEHVVISESGIYTHQDVLRL
;
A
#
# COMPACT_ATOMS: atom_id res chain seq x y z
N LYS A 1 9.73 -6.55 -19.85
CA LYS A 1 10.43 -5.21 -19.89
C LYS A 1 10.07 -4.40 -21.13
N GLN A 2 10.03 -5.00 -22.32
CA GLN A 2 9.76 -4.27 -23.55
C GLN A 2 8.27 -3.95 -23.70
N GLY A 3 7.92 -2.67 -23.84
CA GLY A 3 6.55 -2.21 -24.12
C GLY A 3 5.72 -1.75 -22.92
N LEU A 4 6.28 -1.74 -21.69
CA LEU A 4 5.59 -1.16 -20.54
C LEU A 4 5.75 0.37 -20.55
N THR A 5 4.65 1.09 -20.48
CA THR A 5 4.64 2.54 -20.29
C THR A 5 4.76 2.86 -18.81
N PRO A 6 5.72 3.67 -18.37
CA PRO A 6 5.81 4.09 -16.96
C PRO A 6 4.53 4.75 -16.48
N SER A 7 4.22 4.62 -15.18
CA SER A 7 3.11 5.34 -14.59
C SER A 7 3.39 6.85 -14.58
N THR A 8 2.33 7.64 -14.75
CA THR A 8 2.36 9.10 -14.65
C THR A 8 1.63 9.62 -13.42
N LYS A 9 1.03 8.74 -12.62
CA LYS A 9 0.34 9.09 -11.37
C LYS A 9 1.27 8.84 -10.19
N SER A 10 1.32 9.75 -9.23
CA SER A 10 2.13 9.63 -8.03
C SER A 10 1.26 9.46 -6.79
N LEU A 11 1.41 8.33 -6.10
CA LEU A 11 0.80 8.10 -4.80
C LEU A 11 1.43 9.02 -3.74
N PHE A 12 2.74 9.25 -3.83
CA PHE A 12 3.44 10.18 -2.94
C PHE A 12 2.85 11.59 -3.00
N ASP A 13 2.69 12.14 -4.20
CA ASP A 13 2.14 13.49 -4.38
C ASP A 13 0.68 13.56 -3.90
N ALA A 14 -0.12 12.54 -4.17
CA ALA A 14 -1.51 12.47 -3.73
C ALA A 14 -1.63 12.45 -2.20
N LEU A 15 -0.75 11.74 -1.50
CA LEU A 15 -0.73 11.65 -0.04
C LEU A 15 -0.12 12.89 0.62
N ASN A 16 0.77 13.58 -0.07
CA ASN A 16 1.44 14.79 0.43
C ASN A 16 0.63 16.08 0.15
N ALA A 17 -0.56 15.96 -0.42
CA ALA A 17 -1.45 17.10 -0.65
C ALA A 17 -1.93 17.71 0.68
N PRO A 18 -2.39 19.01 0.70
CA PRO A 18 -2.69 19.74 1.93
C PRO A 18 -3.77 19.14 2.83
N ASN A 19 -4.64 18.30 2.29
CA ASN A 19 -5.67 17.61 3.06
C ASN A 19 -5.23 16.21 3.44
N ALA A 20 -5.72 15.69 4.57
CA ALA A 20 -5.46 14.32 4.98
C ALA A 20 -5.85 13.33 3.87
N GLY A 21 -4.90 12.51 3.48
CA GLY A 21 -5.09 11.52 2.41
C GLY A 21 -5.53 10.18 2.96
N TYR A 22 -6.54 9.58 2.34
CA TYR A 22 -6.98 8.22 2.64
C TYR A 22 -6.64 7.30 1.48
N ILE A 23 -6.06 6.14 1.79
CA ILE A 23 -6.02 5.01 0.86
C ILE A 23 -7.18 4.10 1.23
N LEU A 24 -8.14 3.95 0.31
CA LEU A 24 -9.31 3.10 0.51
C LEU A 24 -9.14 1.79 -0.25
N GLU A 25 -9.39 0.68 0.43
CA GLU A 25 -9.04 -0.64 -0.07
C GLU A 25 -10.23 -1.43 -0.62
N CYS A 26 -10.11 -1.90 -1.85
CA CYS A 26 -11.03 -2.86 -2.45
C CYS A 26 -10.64 -4.28 -2.01
N LYS A 27 -11.36 -4.81 -1.01
CA LYS A 27 -11.08 -6.11 -0.39
C LYS A 27 -12.31 -6.99 -0.33
N LYS A 28 -12.24 -8.17 -0.96
CA LYS A 28 -13.31 -9.16 -0.95
C LYS A 28 -13.25 -10.07 0.28
N ALA A 29 -12.06 -10.52 0.65
CA ALA A 29 -11.81 -11.43 1.76
C ALA A 29 -10.48 -11.12 2.44
N SER A 30 -10.26 -11.66 3.64
CA SER A 30 -8.98 -11.61 4.33
C SER A 30 -8.78 -12.82 5.24
N PRO A 31 -7.51 -13.17 5.58
CA PRO A 31 -7.23 -14.26 6.52
C PRO A 31 -7.85 -14.05 7.89
N SER A 32 -7.96 -12.81 8.36
CA SER A 32 -8.48 -12.48 9.70
C SER A 32 -10.00 -12.47 9.79
N LYS A 33 -10.73 -12.24 8.68
CA LYS A 33 -12.20 -12.06 8.67
C LYS A 33 -12.92 -12.99 7.71
N GLY A 34 -12.18 -13.82 6.93
CA GLY A 34 -12.79 -14.63 5.88
C GLY A 34 -13.40 -13.77 4.77
N LEU A 35 -14.54 -14.19 4.25
CA LEU A 35 -15.30 -13.44 3.25
C LEU A 35 -15.90 -12.17 3.87
N ILE A 36 -15.53 -11.00 3.35
CA ILE A 36 -15.97 -9.69 3.83
C ILE A 36 -17.16 -9.18 3.01
N ARG A 37 -17.09 -9.36 1.68
CA ARG A 37 -18.14 -8.94 0.75
C ARG A 37 -18.49 -10.07 -0.18
N GLU A 38 -19.67 -10.64 -0.01
CA GLU A 38 -20.22 -11.68 -0.89
C GLU A 38 -20.49 -11.08 -2.28
N ASN A 39 -21.20 -9.94 -2.31
CA ASN A 39 -21.36 -9.15 -3.51
C ASN A 39 -20.21 -8.13 -3.62
N PHE A 40 -19.17 -8.51 -4.37
CA PHE A 40 -18.00 -7.65 -4.61
C PHE A 40 -18.21 -6.84 -5.89
N ASP A 41 -19.09 -5.83 -5.79
CA ASP A 41 -19.38 -4.90 -6.88
C ASP A 41 -18.39 -3.73 -6.83
N LEU A 42 -17.45 -3.72 -7.77
CA LEU A 42 -16.43 -2.67 -7.85
C LEU A 42 -17.01 -1.31 -8.24
N ASP A 43 -18.06 -1.24 -9.04
CA ASP A 43 -18.67 0.04 -9.42
C ASP A 43 -19.31 0.73 -8.21
N GLU A 44 -20.00 -0.02 -7.37
CA GLU A 44 -20.56 0.48 -6.12
C GLU A 44 -19.47 0.94 -5.15
N ILE A 45 -18.40 0.12 -5.00
CA ILE A 45 -17.26 0.45 -4.14
C ILE A 45 -16.56 1.72 -4.62
N LEU A 46 -16.27 1.83 -5.91
CA LEU A 46 -15.57 2.98 -6.46
C LEU A 46 -16.42 4.25 -6.40
N ALA A 47 -17.74 4.17 -6.60
CA ALA A 47 -18.65 5.30 -6.43
C ALA A 47 -18.59 5.86 -4.99
N ALA A 48 -18.44 5.00 -4.00
CA ALA A 48 -18.29 5.41 -2.60
C ALA A 48 -16.88 5.95 -2.28
N TYR A 49 -15.83 5.44 -2.92
CA TYR A 49 -14.44 5.74 -2.57
C TYR A 49 -13.88 6.98 -3.28
N THR A 50 -14.19 7.16 -4.57
CA THR A 50 -13.58 8.22 -5.39
C THR A 50 -13.76 9.64 -4.86
N PRO A 51 -14.85 10.03 -4.18
CA PRO A 51 -14.97 11.37 -3.61
C PRO A 51 -13.99 11.67 -2.46
N PHE A 52 -13.43 10.63 -1.80
CA PHE A 52 -12.68 10.79 -0.56
C PHE A 52 -11.25 10.25 -0.64
N ALA A 53 -10.98 9.31 -1.54
CA ALA A 53 -9.69 8.64 -1.61
C ALA A 53 -8.61 9.51 -2.26
N ALA A 54 -7.43 9.61 -1.63
CA ALA A 54 -6.20 10.09 -2.27
C ALA A 54 -5.58 9.00 -3.15
N GLY A 55 -5.71 7.74 -2.73
CA GLY A 55 -5.32 6.55 -3.47
C GLY A 55 -6.30 5.41 -3.22
N ILE A 56 -6.31 4.44 -4.11
CA ILE A 56 -7.13 3.23 -3.99
C ILE A 56 -6.21 2.02 -4.04
N SER A 57 -6.36 1.10 -3.09
CA SER A 57 -5.62 -0.16 -3.09
C SER A 57 -6.48 -1.32 -3.54
N VAL A 58 -5.90 -2.21 -4.33
CA VAL A 58 -6.55 -3.39 -4.87
C VAL A 58 -5.70 -4.63 -4.58
N LEU A 59 -6.32 -5.61 -3.93
CA LEU A 59 -5.70 -6.90 -3.64
C LEU A 59 -5.75 -7.82 -4.86
N THR A 60 -4.61 -8.41 -5.18
CA THR A 60 -4.48 -9.36 -6.31
C THR A 60 -4.15 -10.78 -5.87
N ASP A 61 -3.81 -11.01 -4.60
CA ASP A 61 -3.63 -12.35 -4.04
C ASP A 61 -4.95 -13.13 -4.07
N GLU A 62 -4.97 -14.26 -4.78
CA GLU A 62 -6.17 -15.08 -4.94
C GLU A 62 -6.42 -15.96 -3.72
N LYS A 63 -5.35 -16.48 -3.12
CA LYS A 63 -5.44 -17.54 -2.10
C LYS A 63 -6.02 -17.03 -0.79
N TYR A 64 -5.52 -15.89 -0.31
CA TYR A 64 -5.86 -15.38 1.02
C TYR A 64 -6.88 -14.25 1.00
N PHE A 65 -6.92 -13.49 -0.10
CA PHE A 65 -7.75 -12.29 -0.21
C PHE A 65 -8.82 -12.38 -1.30
N GLN A 66 -8.88 -13.47 -2.06
CA GLN A 66 -9.76 -13.66 -3.22
C GLN A 66 -9.65 -12.47 -4.21
N GLY A 67 -8.45 -11.92 -4.32
CA GLY A 67 -8.13 -10.87 -5.27
C GLY A 67 -7.90 -11.41 -6.68
N LYS A 68 -7.79 -10.51 -7.65
CA LYS A 68 -7.48 -10.83 -9.05
C LYS A 68 -6.82 -9.64 -9.74
N PHE A 69 -5.95 -9.89 -10.70
CA PHE A 69 -5.36 -8.85 -11.52
C PHE A 69 -6.39 -8.12 -12.39
N GLU A 70 -7.46 -8.79 -12.78
CA GLU A 70 -8.58 -8.18 -13.49
C GLU A 70 -9.26 -7.09 -12.67
N TYR A 71 -9.32 -7.22 -11.34
CA TYR A 71 -9.82 -6.16 -10.47
C TYR A 71 -8.91 -4.93 -10.49
N LEU A 72 -7.59 -5.15 -10.51
CA LEU A 72 -6.61 -4.07 -10.61
C LEU A 72 -6.79 -3.30 -11.92
N ALA A 73 -6.83 -3.98 -13.07
CA ALA A 73 -7.07 -3.37 -14.37
C ALA A 73 -8.40 -2.62 -14.40
N TYR A 74 -9.45 -3.24 -13.89
CA TYR A 74 -10.79 -2.65 -13.83
C TYR A 74 -10.80 -1.31 -13.09
N VAL A 75 -10.16 -1.27 -11.92
CA VAL A 75 -10.10 -0.05 -11.09
C VAL A 75 -9.24 1.03 -11.77
N THR A 76 -8.06 0.69 -12.29
CA THR A 76 -7.14 1.65 -12.91
C THR A 76 -7.74 2.37 -14.11
N GLU A 77 -8.64 1.71 -14.85
CA GLU A 77 -9.34 2.30 -15.98
C GLU A 77 -10.45 3.29 -15.59
N ARG A 78 -10.93 3.22 -14.35
CA ARG A 78 -12.13 3.95 -13.88
C ARG A 78 -11.87 5.08 -12.91
N VAL A 79 -10.66 5.16 -12.36
CA VAL A 79 -10.33 6.18 -11.35
C VAL A 79 -9.20 7.08 -11.81
N SER A 80 -9.24 8.33 -11.37
CA SER A 80 -8.15 9.30 -11.58
C SER A 80 -7.06 9.20 -10.52
N GLN A 81 -7.38 8.66 -9.35
CA GLN A 81 -6.45 8.45 -8.26
C GLN A 81 -5.36 7.45 -8.64
N PRO A 82 -4.15 7.56 -8.05
CA PRO A 82 -3.16 6.51 -8.13
C PRO A 82 -3.66 5.22 -7.47
N VAL A 83 -3.39 4.08 -8.10
CA VAL A 83 -3.83 2.76 -7.65
C VAL A 83 -2.65 1.95 -7.16
N LEU A 84 -2.74 1.50 -5.90
CA LEU A 84 -1.78 0.63 -5.25
C LEU A 84 -2.15 -0.83 -5.48
N ASN A 85 -1.25 -1.61 -6.06
CA ASN A 85 -1.37 -3.06 -6.10
C ASN A 85 -0.91 -3.66 -4.77
N LYS A 86 -1.84 -4.20 -4.00
CA LYS A 86 -1.54 -4.94 -2.76
C LYS A 86 -1.41 -6.43 -3.05
N ASP A 87 -0.19 -6.92 -2.91
CA ASP A 87 0.18 -8.32 -3.04
C ASP A 87 1.48 -8.57 -2.27
N PHE A 88 1.92 -9.81 -2.20
CA PHE A 88 3.21 -10.21 -1.62
C PHE A 88 4.29 -10.17 -2.70
N PHE A 89 4.99 -9.05 -2.83
CA PHE A 89 6.05 -8.85 -3.82
C PHE A 89 7.36 -9.45 -3.31
N VAL A 90 7.86 -10.47 -4.00
CA VAL A 90 9.10 -11.18 -3.66
C VAL A 90 10.06 -11.34 -4.84
N CYS A 91 9.63 -10.96 -6.06
CA CYS A 91 10.48 -11.04 -7.26
C CYS A 91 10.14 -9.94 -8.27
N GLU A 92 11.10 -9.63 -9.14
CA GLU A 92 10.99 -8.58 -10.16
C GLU A 92 9.81 -8.79 -11.13
N TYR A 93 9.49 -10.05 -11.45
CA TYR A 93 8.39 -10.36 -12.35
C TYR A 93 7.07 -9.77 -11.86
N GLN A 94 6.80 -9.86 -10.55
CA GLN A 94 5.58 -9.31 -9.96
C GLN A 94 5.50 -7.79 -10.11
N VAL A 95 6.64 -7.08 -10.00
CA VAL A 95 6.70 -5.62 -10.18
C VAL A 95 6.33 -5.24 -11.62
N TYR A 96 6.89 -5.94 -12.61
CA TYR A 96 6.51 -5.74 -14.01
C TYR A 96 5.05 -6.09 -14.27
N LEU A 97 4.54 -7.17 -13.66
CA LEU A 97 3.16 -7.59 -13.78
C LEU A 97 2.19 -6.54 -13.22
N ALA A 98 2.51 -5.96 -12.05
CA ALA A 98 1.74 -4.85 -11.48
C ALA A 98 1.61 -3.69 -12.48
N ARG A 99 2.72 -3.28 -13.09
CA ARG A 99 2.69 -2.22 -14.10
C ARG A 99 1.99 -2.62 -15.39
N TYR A 100 2.08 -3.88 -15.79
CA TYR A 100 1.35 -4.41 -16.94
C TYR A 100 -0.17 -4.27 -16.75
N TYR A 101 -0.66 -4.47 -15.55
CA TYR A 101 -2.06 -4.24 -15.17
C TYR A 101 -2.35 -2.81 -14.69
N HIS A 102 -1.47 -1.87 -15.05
CA HIS A 102 -1.63 -0.43 -14.88
C HIS A 102 -1.57 0.11 -13.45
N ALA A 103 -1.06 -0.65 -12.47
CA ALA A 103 -0.80 -0.11 -11.13
C ALA A 103 0.10 1.13 -11.19
N ASP A 104 -0.08 2.03 -10.22
CA ASP A 104 0.71 3.25 -10.04
C ASP A 104 1.67 3.14 -8.87
N ALA A 105 1.40 2.21 -7.95
CA ALA A 105 2.25 1.90 -6.79
C ALA A 105 2.18 0.42 -6.45
N ILE A 106 3.20 -0.06 -5.72
CA ILE A 106 3.28 -1.42 -5.17
C ILE A 106 3.57 -1.38 -3.68
N LEU A 107 3.24 -2.48 -2.99
CA LEU A 107 3.56 -2.73 -1.59
C LEU A 107 4.87 -3.52 -1.49
N LEU A 108 5.86 -3.01 -0.75
CA LEU A 108 7.04 -3.77 -0.33
C LEU A 108 7.08 -3.87 1.20
N MET A 109 7.07 -5.10 1.72
CA MET A 109 6.99 -5.38 3.16
C MET A 109 8.37 -5.70 3.72
N LEU A 110 8.88 -4.89 4.65
CA LEU A 110 10.18 -5.16 5.30
C LEU A 110 10.13 -6.35 6.27
N SER A 111 8.94 -6.79 6.67
CA SER A 111 8.76 -8.06 7.40
C SER A 111 9.04 -9.31 6.55
N VAL A 112 9.04 -9.19 5.24
CA VAL A 112 9.22 -10.29 4.28
C VAL A 112 10.54 -10.18 3.53
N LEU A 113 10.97 -8.95 3.19
CA LEU A 113 12.13 -8.68 2.34
C LEU A 113 13.35 -8.31 3.18
N ASP A 114 14.51 -8.85 2.81
CA ASP A 114 15.78 -8.28 3.23
C ASP A 114 16.11 -7.00 2.44
N ASP A 115 17.12 -6.26 2.87
CA ASP A 115 17.45 -4.95 2.28
C ASP A 115 17.93 -5.08 0.84
N GLU A 116 18.66 -6.14 0.51
CA GLU A 116 19.15 -6.39 -0.86
C GLU A 116 17.98 -6.63 -1.82
N THR A 117 17.08 -7.53 -1.46
CA THR A 117 15.87 -7.82 -2.27
C THR A 117 14.97 -6.59 -2.38
N TYR A 118 14.78 -5.85 -1.27
CA TYR A 118 14.03 -4.60 -1.30
C TYR A 118 14.61 -3.62 -2.32
N GLN A 119 15.94 -3.38 -2.29
CA GLN A 119 16.61 -2.46 -3.21
C GLN A 119 16.52 -2.92 -4.67
N GLN A 120 16.61 -4.22 -4.93
CA GLN A 120 16.42 -4.78 -6.27
C GLN A 120 15.01 -4.52 -6.80
N LEU A 121 13.98 -4.81 -6.00
CA LEU A 121 12.59 -4.57 -6.38
C LEU A 121 12.28 -3.08 -6.51
N ALA A 122 12.84 -2.23 -5.65
CA ALA A 122 12.70 -0.79 -5.70
C ALA A 122 13.30 -0.21 -7.00
N ALA A 123 14.47 -0.68 -7.42
CA ALA A 123 15.08 -0.25 -8.68
C ALA A 123 14.21 -0.63 -9.90
N VAL A 124 13.58 -1.80 -9.87
CA VAL A 124 12.64 -2.21 -10.93
C VAL A 124 11.39 -1.32 -10.92
N ALA A 125 10.83 -1.04 -9.74
CA ALA A 125 9.67 -0.15 -9.60
C ALA A 125 9.97 1.25 -10.17
N ASP A 126 11.11 1.84 -9.81
CA ASP A 126 11.56 3.13 -10.35
C ASP A 126 11.66 3.10 -11.87
N SER A 127 12.18 2.02 -12.45
CA SER A 127 12.36 1.88 -13.90
C SER A 127 11.06 1.89 -14.70
N VAL A 128 9.93 1.63 -14.04
CA VAL A 128 8.58 1.62 -14.64
C VAL A 128 7.64 2.67 -14.02
N GLY A 129 8.18 3.60 -13.24
CA GLY A 129 7.45 4.74 -12.67
C GLY A 129 6.46 4.35 -11.59
N LEU A 130 6.68 3.25 -10.86
CA LEU A 130 5.85 2.84 -9.73
C LEU A 130 6.35 3.50 -8.44
N ASP A 131 5.45 4.11 -7.69
CA ASP A 131 5.71 4.45 -6.29
C ASP A 131 5.73 3.20 -5.42
N ILE A 132 6.38 3.28 -4.26
CA ILE A 132 6.52 2.17 -3.33
C ILE A 132 5.94 2.57 -1.99
N LEU A 133 4.93 1.82 -1.53
CA LEU A 133 4.52 1.82 -0.14
C LEU A 133 5.38 0.79 0.61
N THR A 134 6.27 1.29 1.46
CA THR A 134 7.15 0.47 2.30
C THR A 134 6.49 0.21 3.63
N GLU A 135 6.07 -1.03 3.87
CA GLU A 135 5.39 -1.41 5.11
C GLU A 135 6.37 -1.82 6.19
N VAL A 136 6.14 -1.29 7.39
CA VAL A 136 6.88 -1.59 8.62
C VAL A 136 5.92 -1.91 9.76
N SER A 137 6.33 -2.76 10.69
CA SER A 137 5.51 -3.18 11.84
C SER A 137 6.22 -3.08 13.20
N ASN A 138 7.50 -2.74 13.23
CA ASN A 138 8.32 -2.63 14.45
C ASN A 138 9.47 -1.63 14.28
N GLU A 139 10.21 -1.39 15.37
CA GLU A 139 11.32 -0.42 15.39
C GLU A 139 12.47 -0.80 14.44
N GLU A 140 12.81 -2.08 14.36
CA GLU A 140 13.87 -2.55 13.46
C GLU A 140 13.53 -2.26 12.00
N GLU A 141 12.32 -2.60 11.58
CA GLU A 141 11.84 -2.33 10.23
C GLU A 141 11.74 -0.82 9.95
N MET A 142 11.34 -0.01 10.94
CA MET A 142 11.32 1.44 10.81
C MET A 142 12.74 2.01 10.60
N HIS A 143 13.73 1.56 11.36
CA HIS A 143 15.13 1.97 11.15
C HIS A 143 15.63 1.59 9.74
N ARG A 144 15.27 0.40 9.27
CA ARG A 144 15.58 -0.04 7.90
C ARG A 144 14.90 0.86 6.86
N ALA A 145 13.63 1.18 7.03
CA ALA A 145 12.90 2.06 6.11
C ALA A 145 13.55 3.45 6.02
N ILE A 146 13.98 4.02 7.15
CA ILE A 146 14.69 5.30 7.19
C ILE A 146 16.04 5.20 6.46
N THR A 147 16.82 4.15 6.72
CA THR A 147 18.12 3.90 6.08
C THR A 147 17.99 3.69 4.57
N LEU A 148 16.95 2.98 4.14
CA LEU A 148 16.62 2.72 2.74
C LEU A 148 15.99 3.94 2.05
N LYS A 149 15.75 5.03 2.78
CA LYS A 149 15.15 6.28 2.30
C LYS A 149 13.78 6.07 1.66
N ALA A 150 12.96 5.22 2.27
CA ALA A 150 11.59 4.98 1.83
C ALA A 150 10.77 6.27 1.86
N LYS A 151 10.13 6.61 0.75
CA LYS A 151 9.36 7.87 0.62
C LYS A 151 7.93 7.76 1.14
N ILE A 152 7.30 6.60 1.03
CA ILE A 152 5.98 6.32 1.57
C ILE A 152 6.15 5.19 2.57
N ILE A 153 5.96 5.48 3.85
CA ILE A 153 6.14 4.51 4.93
C ILE A 153 4.77 4.18 5.52
N GLY A 154 4.36 2.92 5.38
CA GLY A 154 3.14 2.40 5.96
C GLY A 154 3.43 1.70 7.28
N ILE A 155 2.83 2.16 8.37
CA ILE A 155 2.93 1.50 9.68
C ILE A 155 1.73 0.57 9.82
N ASN A 156 1.99 -0.74 9.80
CA ASN A 156 0.95 -1.74 9.97
C ASN A 156 0.68 -2.01 11.46
N ASN A 157 -0.51 -1.62 11.92
CA ASN A 157 -0.96 -1.87 13.30
C ASN A 157 -1.37 -3.32 13.56
N ARG A 158 -1.39 -4.16 12.52
CA ARG A 158 -1.73 -5.58 12.65
C ARG A 158 -0.47 -6.40 12.85
N ASP A 159 -0.42 -7.15 13.95
CA ASP A 159 0.58 -8.19 14.14
C ASP A 159 0.25 -9.37 13.22
N LEU A 160 1.18 -9.69 12.30
CA LEU A 160 0.98 -10.76 11.32
C LEU A 160 1.06 -12.17 11.92
N ARG A 161 1.52 -12.29 13.19
CA ARG A 161 1.66 -13.58 13.88
C ARG A 161 0.34 -14.06 14.48
N ASP A 162 -0.44 -13.13 15.05
CA ASP A 162 -1.71 -13.44 15.74
C ASP A 162 -2.92 -12.67 15.16
N LEU A 163 -2.67 -11.81 14.17
CA LEU A 163 -3.66 -10.97 13.48
C LEU A 163 -4.37 -9.94 14.37
N SER A 164 -3.88 -9.71 15.59
CA SER A 164 -4.36 -8.63 16.47
C SER A 164 -3.97 -7.26 15.93
N THR A 165 -4.72 -6.23 16.29
CA THR A 165 -4.46 -4.84 15.90
C THR A 165 -4.28 -3.95 17.10
N ASP A 166 -3.26 -3.08 17.08
CA ASP A 166 -3.01 -2.08 18.12
C ASP A 166 -2.52 -0.77 17.48
N LEU A 167 -3.32 0.29 17.58
CA LEU A 167 -2.98 1.62 17.05
C LEU A 167 -1.78 2.25 17.77
N ALA A 168 -1.44 1.78 18.98
CA ALA A 168 -0.23 2.19 19.69
C ALA A 168 1.04 1.90 18.89
N THR A 169 1.02 0.96 17.94
CA THR A 169 2.14 0.71 17.03
C THR A 169 2.48 1.97 16.22
N THR A 170 1.49 2.63 15.64
CA THR A 170 1.71 3.90 14.91
C THR A 170 2.24 4.97 15.85
N GLU A 171 1.62 5.18 17.02
CA GLU A 171 2.03 6.19 17.99
C GLU A 171 3.48 6.01 18.45
N LYS A 172 3.93 4.76 18.56
CA LYS A 172 5.30 4.42 18.97
C LYS A 172 6.32 4.65 17.86
N LEU A 173 5.97 4.32 16.62
CA LEU A 173 6.92 4.34 15.51
C LEU A 173 7.06 5.72 14.83
N VAL A 174 5.99 6.51 14.76
CA VAL A 174 6.03 7.84 14.13
C VAL A 174 7.13 8.77 14.68
N PRO A 175 7.40 8.84 16.01
CA PRO A 175 8.46 9.68 16.54
C PRO A 175 9.86 9.37 16.00
N MET A 176 10.12 8.14 15.55
CA MET A 176 11.40 7.74 14.98
C MET A 176 11.70 8.42 13.65
N LEU A 177 10.67 8.88 12.94
CA LEU A 177 10.82 9.60 11.67
C LEU A 177 11.50 10.95 11.80
N LYS A 178 11.68 11.48 13.03
CA LYS A 178 12.51 12.66 13.29
C LYS A 178 13.98 12.45 12.89
N GLU A 179 14.43 11.22 12.80
CA GLU A 179 15.78 10.84 12.35
C GLU A 179 15.91 10.82 10.83
N ALA A 180 14.80 10.79 10.09
CA ALA A 180 14.80 10.77 8.64
C ALA A 180 15.22 12.15 8.07
N THR A 181 16.20 12.12 7.18
CA THR A 181 16.74 13.34 6.52
C THR A 181 16.21 13.50 5.09
N HIS A 182 15.39 12.58 4.62
CA HIS A 182 14.78 12.60 3.28
C HIS A 182 13.30 12.95 3.37
N GLU A 183 12.76 13.42 2.26
CA GLU A 183 11.33 13.68 2.13
C GLU A 183 10.54 12.37 2.21
N HIS A 184 9.52 12.33 3.04
CA HIS A 184 8.67 11.17 3.24
C HIS A 184 7.25 11.55 3.64
N VAL A 185 6.32 10.62 3.43
CA VAL A 185 4.96 10.64 3.96
C VAL A 185 4.71 9.34 4.73
N VAL A 186 3.96 9.42 5.82
CA VAL A 186 3.65 8.27 6.66
C VAL A 186 2.15 7.96 6.63
N ILE A 187 1.82 6.67 6.63
CA ILE A 187 0.46 6.15 6.65
C ILE A 187 0.33 5.19 7.81
N SER A 188 -0.79 5.25 8.52
CA SER A 188 -1.20 4.22 9.48
C SER A 188 -2.15 3.23 8.80
N GLU A 189 -1.87 1.94 8.95
CA GLU A 189 -2.61 0.87 8.28
C GLU A 189 -3.19 -0.12 9.29
N SER A 190 -4.37 -0.66 9.00
CA SER A 190 -5.08 -1.65 9.80
C SER A 190 -5.59 -1.15 11.16
N GLY A 191 -6.70 -1.72 11.59
CA GLY A 191 -7.26 -1.44 12.92
C GLY A 191 -7.98 -0.10 13.07
N ILE A 192 -8.16 0.65 12.00
CA ILE A 192 -8.87 1.94 11.99
C ILE A 192 -10.33 1.63 11.65
N TYR A 193 -11.21 1.65 12.65
CA TYR A 193 -12.62 1.26 12.49
C TYR A 193 -13.60 2.40 12.73
N THR A 194 -13.19 3.41 13.48
CA THR A 194 -14.06 4.49 13.91
C THR A 194 -13.46 5.85 13.61
N HIS A 195 -14.31 6.89 13.61
CA HIS A 195 -13.84 8.26 13.50
C HIS A 195 -12.88 8.64 14.66
N GLN A 196 -13.10 8.08 15.85
CA GLN A 196 -12.20 8.30 17.00
C GLN A 196 -10.80 7.72 16.76
N ASP A 197 -10.70 6.58 16.06
CA ASP A 197 -9.41 6.02 15.67
C ASP A 197 -8.65 6.98 14.73
N VAL A 198 -9.36 7.59 13.79
CA VAL A 198 -8.78 8.60 12.86
C VAL A 198 -8.31 9.84 13.62
N LEU A 199 -9.07 10.31 14.62
CA LEU A 199 -8.70 11.47 15.41
C LEU A 199 -7.53 11.20 16.36
N ARG A 200 -7.28 9.94 16.70
CA ARG A 200 -6.17 9.50 17.54
C ARG A 200 -4.83 9.50 16.79
N LEU A 201 -4.86 9.20 15.50
CA LEU A 201 -3.68 9.07 14.63
C LEU A 201 -3.33 10.38 13.93
#